data_28e1d6a6b40b8c06db488ea6bded29a5
#
_entry.id   28e1d6a6b40b8c06db488ea6bded29a5
#
_cell.length_a   1.000
_cell.length_b   1.000
_cell.length_c   1.000
_cell.angle_alpha   90.00
_cell.angle_beta   90.00
_cell.angle_gamma   90.00
#
_symmetry.space_group_name_H-M   'P 1'
#
loop_
_entity.id
_entity.type
_entity.pdbx_description
1 polymer ?
#
loop_
_entity_poly.entity_id
_entity_poly.type
_entity_poly.pdbx_seq_one_letter_code
_entity_poly.pdbx_strand_id
1 'polypeptide(L)'
;MTPTPTATLVARDWAEIQERMLVPLYEAVYDRLEVGPGDRLLGLGCGAGLPLLLAAGRGAAATGVEADPARRALARERLLEVVADPPVPAARPYDVLLAFSPSPGALATALPGVRRGGAVVLADWGPPERCTVPAVLGGGPVGRDLDTMAARAGLVPDGSGRVFCPFGYADVDSAVRGLLSTGLYDGAADPALAEKELSEALHPFERGDGAVWLPNIFRYVVARVA
;
A
#
# COMPACT_ATOMS: atom_id res chain seq x y z
N MET A 1 -21.07 6.82 -6.85
CA MET A 1 -21.20 7.94 -5.88
C MET A 1 -20.02 8.87 -6.13
N THR A 2 -20.25 10.18 -6.31
CA THR A 2 -19.18 11.16 -6.56
C THR A 2 -18.50 11.50 -5.21
N PRO A 3 -17.15 11.51 -5.14
CA PRO A 3 -16.45 11.87 -3.91
C PRO A 3 -16.76 13.31 -3.46
N THR A 4 -16.69 13.56 -2.15
CA THR A 4 -16.77 14.92 -1.62
C THR A 4 -15.50 15.70 -1.94
N PRO A 5 -15.52 17.05 -1.97
CA PRO A 5 -14.31 17.85 -2.19
C PRO A 5 -13.15 17.52 -1.22
N THR A 6 -13.46 17.32 0.06
CA THR A 6 -12.50 16.94 1.10
C THR A 6 -11.86 15.56 0.80
N ALA A 7 -12.67 14.55 0.46
CA ALA A 7 -12.15 13.23 0.09
C ALA A 7 -11.25 13.28 -1.15
N THR A 8 -11.55 14.18 -2.09
CA THR A 8 -10.71 14.39 -3.27
C THR A 8 -9.35 15.00 -2.90
N LEU A 9 -9.30 15.95 -1.96
CA LEU A 9 -8.03 16.53 -1.49
C LEU A 9 -7.18 15.48 -0.77
N VAL A 10 -7.76 14.73 0.15
CA VAL A 10 -7.06 13.65 0.87
C VAL A 10 -6.50 12.59 -0.12
N ALA A 11 -7.28 12.22 -1.13
CA ALA A 11 -6.82 11.29 -2.16
C ALA A 11 -5.67 11.84 -3.02
N ARG A 12 -5.65 13.16 -3.28
CA ARG A 12 -4.54 13.82 -3.97
C ARG A 12 -3.28 13.87 -3.11
N ASP A 13 -3.39 14.21 -1.82
CA ASP A 13 -2.26 14.18 -0.89
C ASP A 13 -1.66 12.76 -0.80
N TRP A 14 -2.53 11.72 -0.80
CA TRP A 14 -2.07 10.35 -0.95
C TRP A 14 -1.26 10.15 -2.23
N ALA A 15 -1.83 10.50 -3.38
CA ALA A 15 -1.26 10.24 -4.70
C ALA A 15 0.05 11.01 -4.97
N GLU A 16 0.16 12.24 -4.45
CA GLU A 16 1.26 13.16 -4.75
C GLU A 16 2.37 13.09 -3.70
N ILE A 17 2.03 12.80 -2.43
CA ILE A 17 2.97 12.84 -1.33
C ILE A 17 3.26 11.44 -0.79
N GLN A 18 2.22 10.66 -0.43
CA GLN A 18 2.38 9.47 0.39
C GLN A 18 2.68 8.20 -0.41
N GLU A 19 1.99 7.97 -1.52
CA GLU A 19 2.02 6.71 -2.28
C GLU A 19 3.45 6.32 -2.71
N ARG A 20 4.28 7.30 -3.06
CA ARG A 20 5.67 7.09 -3.49
C ARG A 20 6.60 6.52 -2.42
N MET A 21 6.23 6.65 -1.13
CA MET A 21 7.05 6.14 -0.02
C MET A 21 7.21 4.62 -0.05
N LEU A 22 6.31 3.92 -0.75
CA LEU A 22 6.31 2.47 -0.88
C LEU A 22 6.99 1.95 -2.16
N VAL A 23 7.52 2.84 -3.00
CA VAL A 23 8.25 2.44 -4.23
C VAL A 23 9.33 1.40 -3.96
N PRO A 24 10.21 1.54 -2.93
CA PRO A 24 11.23 0.53 -2.66
C PRO A 24 10.64 -0.86 -2.38
N LEU A 25 9.47 -0.94 -1.74
CA LEU A 25 8.78 -2.20 -1.48
C LEU A 25 8.26 -2.83 -2.77
N TYR A 26 7.59 -2.04 -3.63
CA TYR A 26 7.07 -2.54 -4.90
C TYR A 26 8.18 -3.03 -5.81
N GLU A 27 9.26 -2.26 -5.95
CA GLU A 27 10.42 -2.64 -6.76
C GLU A 27 11.06 -3.94 -6.26
N ALA A 28 11.32 -4.06 -4.94
CA ALA A 28 11.89 -5.26 -4.36
C ALA A 28 11.02 -6.51 -4.58
N VAL A 29 9.71 -6.37 -4.52
CA VAL A 29 8.76 -7.46 -4.78
C VAL A 29 8.76 -7.84 -6.26
N TYR A 30 8.71 -6.85 -7.16
CA TYR A 30 8.71 -7.09 -8.60
C TYR A 30 10.03 -7.70 -9.09
N ASP A 31 11.16 -7.26 -8.55
CA ASP A 31 12.46 -7.86 -8.84
C ASP A 31 12.52 -9.32 -8.38
N ARG A 32 12.03 -9.60 -7.16
CA ARG A 32 12.01 -10.96 -6.61
C ARG A 32 11.16 -11.92 -7.42
N LEU A 33 10.05 -11.44 -7.98
CA LEU A 33 9.12 -12.24 -8.77
C LEU A 33 9.42 -12.19 -10.27
N GLU A 34 10.42 -11.38 -10.67
CA GLU A 34 10.75 -11.15 -12.08
C GLU A 34 9.53 -10.67 -12.89
N VAL A 35 8.69 -9.82 -12.26
CA VAL A 35 7.47 -9.30 -12.89
C VAL A 35 7.82 -8.60 -14.20
N GLY A 36 7.18 -9.03 -15.30
CA GLY A 36 7.49 -8.55 -16.62
C GLY A 36 6.45 -8.87 -17.69
N PRO A 37 6.84 -8.81 -18.98
CA PRO A 37 5.95 -9.07 -20.11
C PRO A 37 5.33 -10.47 -20.03
N GLY A 38 4.00 -10.50 -20.19
CA GLY A 38 3.21 -11.73 -20.11
C GLY A 38 2.57 -12.00 -18.76
N ASP A 39 3.05 -11.39 -17.69
CA ASP A 39 2.43 -11.51 -16.38
C ASP A 39 1.14 -10.69 -16.29
N ARG A 40 0.16 -11.25 -15.57
CA ARG A 40 -1.06 -10.56 -15.17
C ARG A 40 -1.06 -10.35 -13.66
N LEU A 41 -1.05 -9.09 -13.24
CA LEU A 41 -0.99 -8.69 -11.84
C LEU A 41 -2.32 -8.13 -11.36
N LEU A 42 -2.78 -8.58 -10.19
CA LEU A 42 -3.89 -7.98 -9.44
C LEU A 42 -3.34 -7.28 -8.19
N GLY A 43 -3.54 -5.96 -8.10
CA GLY A 43 -3.17 -5.17 -6.92
C GLY A 43 -4.38 -4.91 -6.03
N LEU A 44 -4.40 -5.45 -4.79
CA LEU A 44 -5.41 -5.14 -3.78
C LEU A 44 -5.00 -3.92 -2.97
N GLY A 45 -5.93 -2.95 -2.83
CA GLY A 45 -5.64 -1.68 -2.15
C GLY A 45 -4.60 -0.88 -2.93
N CYS A 46 -4.80 -0.77 -4.24
CA CYS A 46 -3.80 -0.19 -5.14
C CYS A 46 -3.66 1.34 -5.03
N GLY A 47 -4.43 1.99 -4.14
CA GLY A 47 -4.38 3.44 -3.94
C GLY A 47 -4.71 4.21 -5.22
N ALA A 48 -3.91 5.23 -5.53
CA ALA A 48 -4.02 5.96 -6.78
C ALA A 48 -3.29 5.28 -7.96
N GLY A 49 -2.84 4.03 -7.79
CA GLY A 49 -2.38 3.16 -8.85
C GLY A 49 -0.87 3.11 -9.09
N LEU A 50 -0.05 3.70 -8.23
CA LEU A 50 1.41 3.68 -8.42
C LEU A 50 1.98 2.26 -8.55
N PRO A 51 1.60 1.25 -7.73
CA PRO A 51 2.09 -0.12 -7.92
C PRO A 51 1.72 -0.69 -9.29
N LEU A 52 0.56 -0.34 -9.83
CA LEU A 52 0.14 -0.79 -11.16
C LEU A 52 0.96 -0.13 -12.28
N LEU A 53 1.27 1.17 -12.13
CA LEU A 53 2.14 1.88 -13.08
C LEU A 53 3.54 1.27 -13.12
N LEU A 54 4.11 0.93 -11.96
CA LEU A 54 5.42 0.28 -11.87
C LEU A 54 5.41 -1.11 -12.52
N ALA A 55 4.35 -1.91 -12.29
CA ALA A 55 4.18 -3.21 -12.95
C ALA A 55 4.01 -3.06 -14.48
N ALA A 56 3.18 -2.11 -14.92
CA ALA A 56 2.99 -1.82 -16.34
C ALA A 56 4.27 -1.32 -17.01
N GLY A 57 5.08 -0.51 -16.32
CA GLY A 57 6.40 -0.09 -16.78
C GLY A 57 7.38 -1.24 -17.01
N ARG A 58 7.16 -2.38 -16.34
CA ARG A 58 7.88 -3.65 -16.56
C ARG A 58 7.27 -4.53 -17.66
N GLY A 59 6.15 -4.11 -18.24
CA GLY A 59 5.43 -4.83 -19.31
C GLY A 59 4.33 -5.77 -18.84
N ALA A 60 4.02 -5.83 -17.54
CA ALA A 60 2.93 -6.65 -17.00
C ALA A 60 1.56 -6.02 -17.29
N ALA A 61 0.53 -6.85 -17.45
CA ALA A 61 -0.86 -6.42 -17.51
C ALA A 61 -1.42 -6.30 -16.09
N ALA A 62 -1.60 -5.07 -15.59
CA ALA A 62 -1.99 -4.83 -14.20
C ALA A 62 -3.44 -4.37 -14.08
N THR A 63 -4.19 -4.98 -13.15
CA THR A 63 -5.54 -4.58 -12.74
C THR A 63 -5.52 -4.24 -11.25
N GLY A 64 -6.19 -3.17 -10.85
CA GLY A 64 -6.28 -2.73 -9.46
C GLY A 64 -7.64 -2.94 -8.82
N VAL A 65 -7.63 -3.13 -7.51
CA VAL A 65 -8.81 -3.07 -6.66
C VAL A 65 -8.59 -1.97 -5.63
N GLU A 66 -9.49 -0.98 -5.60
CA GLU A 66 -9.44 0.11 -4.64
C GLU A 66 -10.85 0.46 -4.17
N ALA A 67 -11.07 0.32 -2.87
CA ALA A 67 -12.37 0.57 -2.26
C ALA A 67 -12.71 2.06 -2.20
N ASP A 68 -11.70 2.92 -1.95
CA ASP A 68 -11.88 4.37 -1.90
C ASP A 68 -12.21 4.92 -3.29
N PRO A 69 -13.39 5.55 -3.47
CA PRO A 69 -13.82 6.04 -4.78
C PRO A 69 -12.98 7.22 -5.28
N ALA A 70 -12.38 8.04 -4.40
CA ALA A 70 -11.56 9.17 -4.80
C ALA A 70 -10.19 8.71 -5.28
N ARG A 71 -9.53 7.80 -4.57
CA ARG A 71 -8.26 7.17 -5.02
C ARG A 71 -8.47 6.38 -6.31
N ARG A 72 -9.56 5.62 -6.40
CA ARG A 72 -9.91 4.89 -7.63
C ARG A 72 -10.14 5.81 -8.82
N ALA A 73 -10.73 6.99 -8.62
CA ALA A 73 -10.89 7.98 -9.69
C ALA A 73 -9.54 8.48 -10.18
N LEU A 74 -8.61 8.82 -9.29
CA LEU A 74 -7.25 9.23 -9.64
C LEU A 74 -6.47 8.14 -10.41
N ALA A 75 -6.62 6.88 -9.99
CA ALA A 75 -6.00 5.77 -10.72
C ALA A 75 -6.54 5.64 -12.15
N ARG A 76 -7.84 5.86 -12.35
CA ARG A 76 -8.46 5.87 -13.69
C ARG A 76 -8.04 7.06 -14.55
N GLU A 77 -7.81 8.23 -13.95
CA GLU A 77 -7.22 9.39 -14.64
C GLU A 77 -5.81 9.08 -15.16
N ARG A 78 -5.09 8.16 -14.51
CA ARG A 78 -3.81 7.60 -14.98
C ARG A 78 -3.96 6.50 -16.04
N LEU A 79 -5.16 6.30 -16.57
CA LEU A 79 -5.52 5.28 -17.57
C LEU A 79 -5.33 3.83 -17.09
N LEU A 80 -5.44 3.60 -15.79
CA LEU A 80 -5.33 2.28 -15.19
C LEU A 80 -6.70 1.59 -15.10
N GLU A 81 -6.71 0.26 -15.27
CA GLU A 81 -7.87 -0.58 -15.00
C GLU A 81 -8.03 -0.79 -13.49
N VAL A 82 -8.95 -0.06 -12.86
CA VAL A 82 -9.21 -0.16 -11.41
C VAL A 82 -10.69 -0.28 -11.13
N VAL A 83 -11.04 -1.29 -10.32
CA VAL A 83 -12.40 -1.65 -9.92
C VAL A 83 -12.59 -1.50 -8.41
N ALA A 84 -13.84 -1.52 -7.93
CA ALA A 84 -14.15 -1.44 -6.50
C ALA A 84 -13.93 -2.79 -5.80
N ASP A 85 -14.30 -3.87 -6.48
CA ASP A 85 -14.24 -5.23 -5.97
C ASP A 85 -13.45 -6.13 -6.92
N PRO A 86 -12.79 -7.19 -6.42
CA PRO A 86 -12.04 -8.11 -7.25
C PRO A 86 -12.93 -8.73 -8.35
N PRO A 87 -12.46 -8.73 -9.62
CA PRO A 87 -13.18 -9.37 -10.71
C PRO A 87 -13.07 -10.91 -10.61
N VAL A 88 -14.05 -11.54 -9.96
CA VAL A 88 -14.09 -12.99 -9.75
C VAL A 88 -15.44 -13.56 -10.23
N PRO A 89 -15.45 -14.59 -11.08
CA PRO A 89 -14.29 -15.20 -11.71
C PRO A 89 -13.62 -14.26 -12.72
N ALA A 90 -12.28 -14.24 -12.73
CA ALA A 90 -11.55 -13.51 -13.76
C ALA A 90 -11.68 -14.22 -15.11
N ALA A 91 -11.89 -13.47 -16.19
CA ALA A 91 -11.93 -14.03 -17.55
C ALA A 91 -10.63 -14.79 -17.91
N ARG A 92 -9.51 -14.31 -17.38
CA ARG A 92 -8.22 -14.99 -17.39
C ARG A 92 -7.60 -14.82 -15.98
N PRO A 93 -7.05 -15.88 -15.37
CA PRO A 93 -6.49 -15.81 -14.03
C PRO A 93 -5.25 -14.91 -13.99
N TYR A 94 -4.95 -14.39 -12.79
CA TYR A 94 -3.77 -13.60 -12.51
C TYR A 94 -2.59 -14.48 -12.13
N ASP A 95 -1.39 -14.08 -12.53
CA ASP A 95 -0.11 -14.73 -12.18
C ASP A 95 0.39 -14.26 -10.82
N VAL A 96 0.13 -12.99 -10.50
CA VAL A 96 0.57 -12.33 -9.27
C VAL A 96 -0.60 -11.59 -8.62
N LEU A 97 -0.78 -11.79 -7.32
CA LEU A 97 -1.61 -10.98 -6.45
C LEU A 97 -0.70 -10.21 -5.48
N LEU A 98 -0.75 -8.89 -5.53
CA LEU A 98 -0.07 -8.03 -4.57
C LEU A 98 -1.11 -7.40 -3.63
N ALA A 99 -0.92 -7.58 -2.32
CA ALA A 99 -1.81 -7.04 -1.31
C ALA A 99 -1.01 -6.34 -0.19
N PHE A 100 -1.18 -5.02 -0.09
CA PHE A 100 -0.60 -4.22 0.98
C PHE A 100 -1.61 -4.03 2.11
N SER A 101 -1.21 -4.36 3.33
CA SER A 101 -2.07 -4.35 4.53
C SER A 101 -3.46 -4.98 4.30
N PRO A 102 -3.55 -6.17 3.68
CA PRO A 102 -4.82 -6.74 3.28
C PRO A 102 -5.68 -7.14 4.48
N SER A 103 -6.99 -6.96 4.37
CA SER A 103 -7.92 -7.66 5.26
C SER A 103 -8.06 -9.13 4.84
N PRO A 104 -8.31 -10.06 5.79
CA PRO A 104 -8.56 -11.46 5.46
C PRO A 104 -9.71 -11.65 4.47
N GLY A 105 -10.76 -10.83 4.58
CA GLY A 105 -11.92 -10.88 3.67
C GLY A 105 -11.56 -10.46 2.24
N ALA A 106 -10.82 -9.37 2.06
CA ALA A 106 -10.39 -8.92 0.75
C ALA A 106 -9.49 -9.96 0.07
N LEU A 107 -8.56 -10.56 0.82
CA LEU A 107 -7.71 -11.63 0.34
C LEU A 107 -8.53 -12.84 -0.10
N ALA A 108 -9.44 -13.33 0.75
CA ALA A 108 -10.29 -14.49 0.43
C ALA A 108 -11.14 -14.27 -0.83
N THR A 109 -11.62 -13.04 -1.06
CA THR A 109 -12.40 -12.69 -2.25
C THR A 109 -11.56 -12.68 -3.51
N ALA A 110 -10.29 -12.24 -3.43
CA ALA A 110 -9.42 -12.10 -4.60
C ALA A 110 -8.71 -13.40 -5.03
N LEU A 111 -8.41 -14.29 -4.08
CA LEU A 111 -7.64 -15.53 -4.32
C LEU A 111 -8.20 -16.42 -5.44
N PRO A 112 -9.54 -16.62 -5.60
CA PRO A 112 -10.06 -17.41 -6.70
C PRO A 112 -9.73 -16.85 -8.09
N GLY A 113 -9.30 -15.59 -8.19
CA GLY A 113 -8.84 -14.99 -9.45
C GLY A 113 -7.38 -15.31 -9.79
N VAL A 114 -6.62 -15.91 -8.89
CA VAL A 114 -5.20 -16.26 -9.09
C VAL A 114 -5.08 -17.70 -9.58
N ARG A 115 -4.22 -17.95 -10.56
CA ARG A 115 -4.00 -19.32 -11.04
C ARG A 115 -3.31 -20.22 -10.01
N ARG A 116 -3.46 -21.52 -10.15
CA ARG A 116 -2.64 -22.50 -9.38
C ARG A 116 -1.15 -22.23 -9.62
N GLY A 117 -0.36 -22.30 -8.56
CA GLY A 117 1.06 -21.93 -8.58
C GLY A 117 1.34 -20.42 -8.73
N GLY A 118 0.30 -19.60 -8.92
CA GLY A 118 0.44 -18.14 -8.97
C GLY A 118 0.98 -17.55 -7.66
N ALA A 119 1.71 -16.46 -7.75
CA ALA A 119 2.30 -15.80 -6.60
C ALA A 119 1.29 -14.93 -5.87
N VAL A 120 1.28 -15.00 -4.55
CA VAL A 120 0.54 -14.10 -3.66
C VAL A 120 1.54 -13.40 -2.76
N VAL A 121 1.60 -12.08 -2.85
CA VAL A 121 2.44 -11.26 -1.99
C VAL A 121 1.58 -10.52 -0.99
N LEU A 122 1.84 -10.78 0.27
CA LEU A 122 1.26 -10.04 1.38
C LEU A 122 2.34 -9.13 1.96
N ALA A 123 2.07 -7.84 2.07
CA ALA A 123 3.02 -6.88 2.62
C ALA A 123 2.36 -6.02 3.70
N ASP A 124 3.13 -5.68 4.73
CA ASP A 124 2.70 -4.82 5.83
C ASP A 124 3.92 -4.17 6.51
N TRP A 125 3.65 -3.35 7.50
CA TRP A 125 4.67 -2.77 8.36
C TRP A 125 5.58 -3.86 8.93
N GLY A 126 6.86 -3.54 9.05
CA GLY A 126 7.85 -4.36 9.75
C GLY A 126 7.70 -4.28 11.28
N PRO A 127 8.70 -4.78 12.02
CA PRO A 127 8.69 -4.71 13.47
C PRO A 127 8.56 -3.27 13.97
N PRO A 128 7.70 -2.97 14.97
CA PRO A 128 7.44 -1.61 15.45
C PRO A 128 8.70 -0.84 15.84
N GLU A 129 9.67 -1.52 16.44
CA GLU A 129 10.96 -0.94 16.86
C GLU A 129 11.86 -0.51 15.69
N ARG A 130 11.48 -0.85 14.46
CA ARG A 130 12.18 -0.51 13.21
C ARG A 130 11.37 0.44 12.34
N CYS A 131 10.26 0.97 12.85
CA CYS A 131 9.36 1.86 12.13
C CYS A 131 9.12 3.11 12.95
N THR A 132 9.48 4.27 12.38
CA THR A 132 9.30 5.57 13.05
C THR A 132 7.85 6.05 13.00
N VAL A 133 7.15 5.82 11.90
CA VAL A 133 5.77 6.30 11.73
C VAL A 133 4.82 5.79 12.81
N PRO A 134 4.77 4.50 13.18
CA PRO A 134 3.94 4.05 14.28
C PRO A 134 4.23 4.74 15.61
N ALA A 135 5.50 5.06 15.88
CA ALA A 135 5.89 5.76 17.10
C ALA A 135 5.40 7.23 17.10
N VAL A 136 5.53 7.92 15.97
CA VAL A 136 5.02 9.29 15.76
C VAL A 136 3.49 9.34 15.91
N LEU A 137 2.80 8.31 15.44
CA LEU A 137 1.34 8.20 15.50
C LEU A 137 0.81 7.77 16.89
N GLY A 138 1.64 7.77 17.94
CA GLY A 138 1.20 7.42 19.30
C GLY A 138 0.81 5.94 19.48
N GLY A 139 1.41 5.03 18.73
CA GLY A 139 1.12 3.60 18.78
C GLY A 139 0.33 3.10 17.57
N GLY A 140 0.67 3.59 16.39
CA GLY A 140 0.04 3.24 15.11
C GLY A 140 0.06 1.74 14.76
N PRO A 141 -0.37 1.35 13.57
CA PRO A 141 -0.67 -0.04 13.24
C PRO A 141 0.54 -0.94 13.44
N VAL A 142 0.36 -1.95 14.27
CA VAL A 142 1.30 -3.07 14.37
C VAL A 142 1.13 -3.90 13.09
N GLY A 143 2.25 -4.23 12.44
CA GLY A 143 2.24 -5.09 11.26
C GLY A 143 1.50 -6.40 11.55
N ARG A 144 0.69 -6.85 10.61
CA ARG A 144 -0.08 -8.09 10.73
C ARG A 144 0.83 -9.31 10.68
N ASP A 145 0.40 -10.40 11.27
CA ASP A 145 1.05 -11.70 11.10
C ASP A 145 0.73 -12.25 9.70
N LEU A 146 1.58 -11.91 8.74
CA LEU A 146 1.41 -12.27 7.34
C LEU A 146 1.56 -13.78 7.11
N ASP A 147 2.38 -14.48 7.91
CA ASP A 147 2.57 -15.93 7.79
C ASP A 147 1.30 -16.66 8.21
N THR A 148 0.73 -16.28 9.36
CA THR A 148 -0.56 -16.83 9.80
C THR A 148 -1.67 -16.50 8.81
N MET A 149 -1.68 -15.30 8.22
CA MET A 149 -2.67 -14.93 7.22
C MET A 149 -2.55 -15.80 5.95
N ALA A 150 -1.34 -16.01 5.44
CA ALA A 150 -1.09 -16.87 4.29
C ALA A 150 -1.50 -18.33 4.58
N ALA A 151 -1.12 -18.86 5.76
CA ALA A 151 -1.47 -20.22 6.17
C ALA A 151 -2.99 -20.42 6.27
N ARG A 152 -3.72 -19.47 6.88
CA ARG A 152 -5.20 -19.52 6.97
C ARG A 152 -5.88 -19.42 5.61
N ALA A 153 -5.24 -18.79 4.64
CA ALA A 153 -5.71 -18.72 3.27
C ALA A 153 -5.36 -19.97 2.42
N GLY A 154 -4.71 -20.98 3.02
CA GLY A 154 -4.32 -22.23 2.32
C GLY A 154 -3.18 -22.02 1.32
N LEU A 155 -2.38 -20.97 1.50
CA LEU A 155 -1.26 -20.67 0.63
C LEU A 155 0.01 -21.41 1.07
N VAL A 156 0.81 -21.83 0.09
CA VAL A 156 2.11 -22.49 0.34
C VAL A 156 3.21 -21.44 0.42
N PRO A 157 3.96 -21.35 1.52
CA PRO A 157 5.05 -20.37 1.66
C PRO A 157 6.13 -20.54 0.58
N ASP A 158 6.60 -19.42 0.02
CA ASP A 158 7.66 -19.38 -1.01
C ASP A 158 8.79 -18.37 -0.65
N GLY A 159 8.74 -17.77 0.51
CA GLY A 159 9.75 -16.90 1.05
C GLY A 159 9.22 -15.59 1.61
N SER A 160 10.14 -14.77 2.09
CA SER A 160 9.81 -13.47 2.67
C SER A 160 10.98 -12.51 2.54
N GLY A 161 10.72 -11.21 2.78
CA GLY A 161 11.75 -10.19 2.80
C GLY A 161 11.38 -9.00 3.66
N ARG A 162 12.37 -8.13 3.88
CA ARG A 162 12.22 -6.84 4.53
C ARG A 162 12.82 -5.78 3.65
N VAL A 163 12.17 -4.63 3.56
CA VAL A 163 12.59 -3.53 2.71
C VAL A 163 12.64 -2.25 3.52
N PHE A 164 13.71 -1.51 3.39
CA PHE A 164 13.82 -0.18 3.96
C PHE A 164 13.05 0.81 3.08
N CYS A 165 11.98 1.36 3.63
CA CYS A 165 11.13 2.34 2.97
C CYS A 165 11.07 3.61 3.83
N PRO A 166 12.08 4.48 3.77
CA PRO A 166 12.04 5.72 4.51
C PRO A 166 10.97 6.64 3.93
N PHE A 167 10.22 7.29 4.80
CA PHE A 167 9.31 8.36 4.38
C PHE A 167 10.06 9.68 4.44
N GLY A 168 10.28 10.28 3.28
CA GLY A 168 10.97 11.54 3.10
C GLY A 168 10.02 12.62 2.57
N TYR A 169 9.87 13.70 3.33
CA TYR A 169 9.02 14.83 2.99
C TYR A 169 9.85 16.10 2.86
N ALA A 170 9.39 17.03 2.02
CA ALA A 170 10.09 18.28 1.79
C ALA A 170 10.12 19.18 3.04
N ASP A 171 9.06 19.12 3.86
CA ASP A 171 8.84 19.91 5.07
C ASP A 171 7.85 19.23 5.99
N VAL A 172 7.62 19.81 7.19
CA VAL A 172 6.66 19.30 8.18
C VAL A 172 5.22 19.32 7.64
N ASP A 173 4.82 20.36 6.91
CA ASP A 173 3.46 20.47 6.36
C ASP A 173 3.18 19.37 5.36
N SER A 174 4.12 19.05 4.49
CA SER A 174 4.03 17.93 3.55
C SER A 174 3.99 16.58 4.29
N ALA A 175 4.74 16.43 5.39
CA ALA A 175 4.71 15.23 6.21
C ALA A 175 3.36 15.04 6.90
N VAL A 176 2.79 16.10 7.48
CA VAL A 176 1.46 16.09 8.09
C VAL A 176 0.40 15.69 7.07
N ARG A 177 0.35 16.37 5.92
CA ARG A 177 -0.61 16.06 4.84
C ARG A 177 -0.47 14.62 4.34
N GLY A 178 0.75 14.17 4.09
CA GLY A 178 1.02 12.81 3.67
C GLY A 178 0.55 11.78 4.68
N LEU A 179 0.85 11.96 5.96
CA LEU A 179 0.44 11.02 7.01
C LEU A 179 -1.07 11.05 7.28
N LEU A 180 -1.70 12.21 7.29
CA LEU A 180 -3.17 12.33 7.40
C LEU A 180 -3.87 11.63 6.23
N SER A 181 -3.30 11.68 5.03
CA SER A 181 -3.87 11.03 3.85
C SER A 181 -3.91 9.50 3.93
N THR A 182 -3.21 8.89 4.90
CA THR A 182 -3.24 7.44 5.12
C THR A 182 -4.57 6.93 5.68
N GLY A 183 -5.42 7.80 6.22
CA GLY A 183 -6.67 7.45 6.89
C GLY A 183 -6.48 6.99 8.35
N LEU A 184 -5.27 7.01 8.87
CA LEU A 184 -4.97 6.57 10.25
C LEU A 184 -5.60 7.49 11.32
N TYR A 185 -5.99 8.70 10.94
CA TYR A 185 -6.63 9.69 11.79
C TYR A 185 -8.12 9.91 11.50
N ASP A 186 -8.74 9.13 10.61
CA ASP A 186 -10.15 9.31 10.21
C ASP A 186 -11.14 9.16 11.39
N GLY A 187 -10.71 8.55 12.48
CA GLY A 187 -11.46 8.41 13.73
C GLY A 187 -11.13 9.45 14.80
N ALA A 188 -10.30 10.46 14.52
CA ALA A 188 -9.95 11.48 15.51
C ALA A 188 -11.17 12.33 15.87
N ALA A 189 -11.42 12.51 17.18
CA ALA A 189 -12.54 13.30 17.68
C ALA A 189 -12.40 14.80 17.32
N ASP A 190 -11.15 15.29 17.25
CA ASP A 190 -10.78 16.66 16.83
C ASP A 190 -9.68 16.58 15.79
N PRO A 191 -10.00 16.72 14.49
CA PRO A 191 -9.02 16.69 13.41
C PRO A 191 -7.95 17.80 13.51
N ALA A 192 -8.30 18.99 13.98
CA ALA A 192 -7.36 20.10 14.08
C ALA A 192 -6.34 19.86 15.20
N LEU A 193 -6.79 19.27 16.31
CA LEU A 193 -5.90 18.86 17.40
C LEU A 193 -4.97 17.73 16.93
N ALA A 194 -5.49 16.73 16.22
CA ALA A 194 -4.69 15.63 15.67
C ALA A 194 -3.62 16.12 14.68
N GLU A 195 -3.94 17.09 13.83
CA GLU A 195 -2.99 17.72 12.91
C GLU A 195 -1.88 18.44 13.67
N LYS A 196 -2.24 19.21 14.71
CA LYS A 196 -1.28 19.93 15.57
C LYS A 196 -0.36 18.97 16.32
N GLU A 197 -0.91 17.94 16.98
CA GLU A 197 -0.15 16.93 17.70
C GLU A 197 0.81 16.17 16.78
N LEU A 198 0.36 15.84 15.55
CA LEU A 198 1.20 15.22 14.55
C LEU A 198 2.35 16.14 14.13
N SER A 199 2.07 17.43 13.88
CA SER A 199 3.10 18.41 13.56
C SER A 199 4.15 18.50 14.66
N GLU A 200 3.74 18.59 15.93
CA GLU A 200 4.64 18.62 17.08
C GLU A 200 5.48 17.32 17.19
N ALA A 201 4.88 16.17 16.95
CA ALA A 201 5.56 14.87 17.00
C ALA A 201 6.59 14.67 15.87
N LEU A 202 6.51 15.45 14.79
CA LEU A 202 7.41 15.36 13.65
C LEU A 202 8.69 16.21 13.83
N HIS A 203 8.70 17.22 14.68
CA HIS A 203 9.87 18.08 14.89
C HIS A 203 11.19 17.35 15.19
N PRO A 204 11.23 16.26 16.00
CA PRO A 204 12.47 15.53 16.24
C PRO A 204 13.08 14.87 15.01
N PHE A 205 12.31 14.76 13.93
CA PHE A 205 12.70 14.11 12.66
C PHE A 205 12.98 15.12 11.55
N GLU A 206 12.88 16.42 11.85
CA GLU A 206 13.25 17.49 10.95
C GLU A 206 14.77 17.59 10.84
N ARG A 207 15.26 17.73 9.63
CA ARG A 207 16.66 17.92 9.29
C ARG A 207 17.00 19.39 9.21
N GLY A 208 18.29 19.72 9.19
CA GLY A 208 18.74 21.11 9.12
C GLY A 208 18.34 21.87 7.84
N ASP A 209 17.88 21.17 6.82
CA ASP A 209 17.32 21.73 5.58
C ASP A 209 15.79 21.85 5.59
N GLY A 210 15.14 21.53 6.71
CA GLY A 210 13.69 21.54 6.89
C GLY A 210 12.97 20.27 6.43
N ALA A 211 13.66 19.35 5.77
CA ALA A 211 13.08 18.07 5.34
C ALA A 211 12.78 17.15 6.53
N VAL A 212 11.69 16.39 6.47
CA VAL A 212 11.36 15.37 7.47
C VAL A 212 11.74 14.00 6.96
N TRP A 213 12.41 13.21 7.81
CA TRP A 213 12.87 11.87 7.44
C TRP A 213 12.50 10.85 8.50
N LEU A 214 11.61 9.90 8.14
CA LEU A 214 11.10 8.86 9.01
C LEU A 214 11.57 7.49 8.51
N PRO A 215 12.60 6.87 9.12
CA PRO A 215 13.02 5.51 8.78
C PRO A 215 11.91 4.50 9.06
N ASN A 216 11.60 3.65 8.08
CA ASN A 216 10.64 2.57 8.24
C ASN A 216 11.12 1.32 7.52
N ILE A 217 10.75 0.17 8.06
CA ILE A 217 10.93 -1.13 7.41
C ILE A 217 9.55 -1.72 7.12
N PHE A 218 9.38 -2.21 5.91
CA PHE A 218 8.24 -3.03 5.53
C PHE A 218 8.65 -4.48 5.39
N ARG A 219 7.72 -5.38 5.68
CA ARG A 219 7.88 -6.82 5.52
C ARG A 219 6.94 -7.29 4.43
N TYR A 220 7.39 -8.27 3.65
CA TYR A 220 6.52 -9.01 2.74
C TYR A 220 6.74 -10.52 2.86
N VAL A 221 5.69 -11.26 2.53
CA VAL A 221 5.70 -12.72 2.40
C VAL A 221 5.27 -13.05 0.98
N VAL A 222 5.98 -13.95 0.34
CA VAL A 222 5.58 -14.57 -0.93
C VAL A 222 5.05 -15.96 -0.62
N ALA A 223 3.89 -16.27 -1.17
CA ALA A 223 3.30 -17.59 -1.10
C ALA A 223 2.70 -17.98 -2.45
N ARG A 224 2.38 -19.26 -2.65
CA ARG A 224 1.81 -19.79 -3.88
C ARG A 224 0.42 -20.36 -3.62
N VAL A 225 -0.46 -20.18 -4.61
CA VAL A 225 -1.76 -20.87 -4.63
C VAL A 225 -1.53 -22.37 -4.86
N ALA A 226 -2.07 -23.21 -4.01
CA ALA A 226 -1.93 -24.68 -4.04
C ALA A 226 -2.53 -25.32 -5.31
#